data_9205853d59e9165dfb4512fb73ab7b8c
#
_entry.id   9205853d59e9165dfb4512fb73ab7b8c
#
_cell.length_a   1.000
_cell.length_b   1.000
_cell.length_c   1.000
_cell.angle_alpha   90.00
_cell.angle_beta   90.00
_cell.angle_gamma   90.00
#
_symmetry.space_group_name_H-M   'P 1'
#
loop_
_entity.id
_entity.type
_entity.pdbx_description
1 polymer ?
#
loop_
_entity_poly.entity_id
_entity_poly.type
_entity_poly.pdbx_seq_one_letter_code
_entity_poly.pdbx_strand_id
1 'polypeptide(L)'
;MIFHAFLIKYAEIAIKGKNRYLFEDALVKQMKLALEPVEGEFTVTKEQGRVYVFCPEKYDFDEAVEALQRVFGIVGISPVVIYEDQGFDQMAKDVVSYMEARYPGYNGSFKVYTRRAKKSYPITSMEVSAAIGEKILDVFPDASVDVHNPEMTLSVEIRDKIYVYSETLPGPGGMPIGTNGKAMLLLSGGIDSPVAGYMIAKRGVKIEAVYFHAPPYTSERAKQKVVDLAKLVARYSGPIRLHVVNFTDIQLYIYDQCPHEELTIIMRRYMMRIAEYFARKDKCLGLITGESIGQVASQTLQSLAATDEVCELPVYRPVIGFDKEEIVQISRKINTFETSIQPFEDCCTIFVAKHPVTKPNLKVIHRSEEKLNEKIDQLMEEALASTEVIEIQ
;
A
#
# COMPACT_ATOMS: atom_id res chain seq x y z
N MET A 1 -13.48 -6.37 26.94
CA MET A 1 -13.76 -7.62 26.20
C MET A 1 -12.48 -8.02 25.50
N ILE A 2 -12.10 -9.29 25.52
CA ILE A 2 -10.90 -9.81 24.86
C ILE A 2 -11.35 -10.49 23.56
N PHE A 3 -10.78 -10.08 22.41
CA PHE A 3 -10.97 -10.76 21.15
C PHE A 3 -9.93 -11.87 21.01
N HIS A 4 -10.38 -13.05 20.58
CA HIS A 4 -9.53 -14.24 20.47
C HIS A 4 -8.94 -14.40 19.06
N ALA A 5 -9.52 -13.74 18.06
CA ALA A 5 -9.05 -13.77 16.69
C ALA A 5 -9.53 -12.57 15.89
N PHE A 6 -8.89 -12.34 14.73
CA PHE A 6 -9.42 -11.51 13.66
C PHE A 6 -9.82 -12.39 12.48
N LEU A 7 -11.07 -12.29 12.02
CA LEU A 7 -11.49 -12.85 10.74
C LEU A 7 -11.12 -11.89 9.62
N ILE A 8 -10.29 -12.34 8.70
CA ILE A 8 -9.80 -11.56 7.58
C ILE A 8 -10.69 -11.77 6.35
N LYS A 9 -11.20 -10.66 5.81
CA LYS A 9 -11.98 -10.62 4.58
C LYS A 9 -11.11 -10.09 3.44
N TYR A 10 -11.16 -10.75 2.28
CA TYR A 10 -10.51 -10.32 1.05
C TYR A 10 -11.50 -10.41 -0.12
N ALA A 11 -11.32 -9.58 -1.16
CA ALA A 11 -12.24 -9.51 -2.30
C ALA A 11 -11.61 -10.07 -3.59
N GLU A 12 -10.67 -9.35 -4.19
CA GLU A 12 -10.10 -9.70 -5.49
C GLU A 12 -9.39 -11.06 -5.51
N ILE A 13 -8.88 -11.52 -4.38
CA ILE A 13 -8.26 -12.85 -4.23
C ILE A 13 -9.29 -13.95 -4.49
N ALA A 14 -10.56 -13.74 -4.10
CA ALA A 14 -11.62 -14.74 -4.23
C ALA A 14 -11.91 -15.13 -5.69
N ILE A 15 -11.68 -14.23 -6.65
CA ILE A 15 -11.96 -14.45 -8.08
C ILE A 15 -10.77 -15.02 -8.87
N LYS A 16 -9.64 -15.34 -8.22
CA LYS A 16 -8.40 -15.83 -8.88
C LYS A 16 -8.45 -17.29 -9.35
N GLY A 17 -9.59 -17.96 -9.23
CA GLY A 17 -9.80 -19.31 -9.72
C GLY A 17 -8.78 -20.31 -9.15
N LYS A 18 -8.16 -21.11 -10.03
CA LYS A 18 -7.19 -22.16 -9.64
C LYS A 18 -5.91 -21.61 -8.99
N ASN A 19 -5.55 -20.36 -9.22
CA ASN A 19 -4.36 -19.72 -8.67
C ASN A 19 -4.59 -19.04 -7.32
N ARG A 20 -5.81 -19.11 -6.79
CA ARG A 20 -6.21 -18.44 -5.53
C ARG A 20 -5.27 -18.75 -4.36
N TYR A 21 -4.81 -20.00 -4.26
CA TYR A 21 -3.93 -20.43 -3.16
C TYR A 21 -2.61 -19.65 -3.13
N LEU A 22 -2.04 -19.25 -4.29
CA LEU A 22 -0.82 -18.44 -4.35
C LEU A 22 -1.01 -17.06 -3.71
N PHE A 23 -2.16 -16.44 -3.96
CA PHE A 23 -2.51 -15.14 -3.38
C PHE A 23 -2.84 -15.25 -1.89
N GLU A 24 -3.53 -16.30 -1.49
CA GLU A 24 -3.80 -16.57 -0.06
C GLU A 24 -2.51 -16.84 0.71
N ASP A 25 -1.56 -17.60 0.16
CA ASP A 25 -0.25 -17.85 0.79
C ASP A 25 0.57 -16.57 0.90
N ALA A 26 0.56 -15.73 -0.14
CA ALA A 26 1.21 -14.43 -0.11
C ALA A 26 0.56 -13.52 0.95
N LEU A 27 -0.78 -13.50 1.05
CA LEU A 27 -1.52 -12.75 2.07
C LEU A 27 -1.15 -13.19 3.49
N VAL A 28 -1.15 -14.50 3.75
CA VAL A 28 -0.74 -15.09 5.05
C VAL A 28 0.67 -14.67 5.42
N LYS A 29 1.60 -14.75 4.45
CA LYS A 29 3.00 -14.32 4.66
C LYS A 29 3.08 -12.84 5.03
N GLN A 30 2.36 -11.97 4.32
CA GLN A 30 2.35 -10.53 4.58
C GLN A 30 1.76 -10.20 5.97
N MET A 31 0.68 -10.87 6.36
CA MET A 31 0.09 -10.69 7.71
C MET A 31 1.06 -11.09 8.81
N LYS A 32 1.77 -12.22 8.65
CA LYS A 32 2.78 -12.65 9.63
C LYS A 32 3.89 -11.60 9.78
N LEU A 33 4.42 -11.10 8.66
CA LEU A 33 5.44 -10.04 8.67
C LEU A 33 4.94 -8.73 9.30
N ALA A 34 3.70 -8.34 9.01
CA ALA A 34 3.11 -7.13 9.58
C ALA A 34 2.89 -7.21 11.09
N LEU A 35 2.60 -8.40 11.62
CA LEU A 35 2.35 -8.65 13.03
C LEU A 35 3.63 -8.95 13.82
N GLU A 36 4.77 -9.21 13.17
CA GLU A 36 6.04 -9.53 13.83
C GLU A 36 6.50 -8.47 14.85
N PRO A 37 6.32 -7.14 14.59
CA PRO A 37 6.68 -6.11 15.57
C PRO A 37 5.67 -5.95 16.73
N VAL A 38 4.44 -6.50 16.60
CA VAL A 38 3.38 -6.37 17.62
C VAL A 38 3.63 -7.35 18.74
N GLU A 39 3.50 -6.90 19.99
CA GLU A 39 3.70 -7.76 21.18
C GLU A 39 2.77 -8.97 21.15
N GLY A 40 3.35 -10.17 21.30
CA GLY A 40 2.65 -11.45 21.36
C GLY A 40 2.85 -12.34 20.14
N GLU A 41 2.47 -13.60 20.27
CA GLU A 41 2.63 -14.60 19.22
C GLU A 41 1.29 -14.83 18.50
N PHE A 42 1.14 -14.23 17.32
CA PHE A 42 -0.05 -14.37 16.48
C PHE A 42 0.05 -15.60 15.56
N THR A 43 -1.03 -16.38 15.50
CA THR A 43 -1.10 -17.54 14.59
C THR A 43 -2.05 -17.26 13.44
N VAL A 44 -1.54 -17.27 12.20
CA VAL A 44 -2.34 -17.04 10.99
C VAL A 44 -2.66 -18.38 10.33
N THR A 45 -3.95 -18.70 10.18
CA THR A 45 -4.44 -19.97 9.60
C THR A 45 -5.42 -19.74 8.45
N LYS A 46 -5.47 -20.73 7.56
CA LYS A 46 -6.52 -20.83 6.52
C LYS A 46 -7.45 -21.98 6.88
N GLU A 47 -8.71 -21.68 7.11
CA GLU A 47 -9.71 -22.66 7.50
C GLU A 47 -10.95 -22.54 6.62
N GLN A 48 -11.26 -23.60 5.87
CA GLN A 48 -12.51 -23.71 5.08
C GLN A 48 -12.88 -22.44 4.27
N GLY A 49 -11.89 -21.83 3.57
CA GLY A 49 -12.09 -20.63 2.77
C GLY A 49 -12.17 -19.32 3.58
N ARG A 50 -11.74 -19.35 4.82
CA ARG A 50 -11.54 -18.20 5.71
C ARG A 50 -10.08 -18.07 6.09
N VAL A 51 -9.66 -16.88 6.42
CA VAL A 51 -8.36 -16.62 7.03
C VAL A 51 -8.59 -16.02 8.41
N TYR A 52 -7.98 -16.62 9.42
CA TYR A 52 -8.01 -16.15 10.79
C TYR A 52 -6.62 -15.79 11.25
N VAL A 53 -6.54 -14.73 12.05
CA VAL A 53 -5.38 -14.38 12.85
C VAL A 53 -5.78 -14.62 14.29
N PHE A 54 -5.31 -15.71 14.91
CA PHE A 54 -5.55 -16.00 16.32
C PHE A 54 -4.62 -15.14 17.17
N CYS A 55 -5.20 -14.50 18.17
CA CYS A 55 -4.52 -13.57 19.06
C CYS A 55 -3.93 -14.32 20.27
N PRO A 56 -2.77 -13.89 20.81
CA PRO A 56 -2.26 -14.37 22.08
C PRO A 56 -3.12 -13.86 23.25
N GLU A 57 -2.89 -14.36 24.45
CA GLU A 57 -3.63 -13.92 25.66
C GLU A 57 -3.42 -12.43 25.98
N LYS A 58 -2.24 -11.92 25.66
CA LYS A 58 -1.88 -10.50 25.83
C LYS A 58 -1.37 -9.94 24.53
N TYR A 59 -1.95 -8.85 24.07
CA TYR A 59 -1.53 -8.10 22.90
C TYR A 59 -2.18 -6.72 22.91
N ASP A 60 -1.62 -5.79 22.16
CA ASP A 60 -2.25 -4.50 21.89
C ASP A 60 -3.20 -4.64 20.69
N PHE A 61 -4.49 -4.39 20.94
CA PHE A 61 -5.54 -4.51 19.92
C PHE A 61 -5.37 -3.49 18.80
N ASP A 62 -5.08 -2.24 19.15
CA ASP A 62 -4.99 -1.14 18.19
C ASP A 62 -3.74 -1.31 17.32
N GLU A 63 -2.60 -1.70 17.89
CA GLU A 63 -1.38 -2.00 17.15
C GLU A 63 -1.58 -3.18 16.18
N ALA A 64 -2.25 -4.25 16.61
CA ALA A 64 -2.53 -5.41 15.76
C ALA A 64 -3.47 -5.04 14.60
N VAL A 65 -4.52 -4.27 14.85
CA VAL A 65 -5.43 -3.78 13.82
C VAL A 65 -4.69 -2.86 12.85
N GLU A 66 -3.90 -1.90 13.34
CA GLU A 66 -3.12 -1.00 12.50
C GLU A 66 -2.11 -1.77 11.61
N ALA A 67 -1.45 -2.79 12.15
CA ALA A 67 -0.56 -3.65 11.40
C ALA A 67 -1.30 -4.36 10.25
N LEU A 68 -2.46 -4.96 10.53
CA LEU A 68 -3.29 -5.63 9.53
C LEU A 68 -3.88 -4.65 8.50
N GLN A 69 -4.20 -3.42 8.90
CA GLN A 69 -4.69 -2.37 8.00
C GLN A 69 -3.63 -1.85 7.02
N ARG A 70 -2.37 -2.24 7.16
CA ARG A 70 -1.31 -1.98 6.17
C ARG A 70 -1.12 -3.11 5.17
N VAL A 71 -1.74 -4.28 5.38
CA VAL A 71 -1.57 -5.45 4.51
C VAL A 71 -2.50 -5.40 3.30
N PHE A 72 -1.93 -5.23 2.12
CA PHE A 72 -2.69 -5.28 0.87
C PHE A 72 -3.29 -6.66 0.61
N GLY A 73 -4.54 -6.64 0.13
CA GLY A 73 -5.38 -7.82 -0.05
C GLY A 73 -6.48 -7.94 1.01
N ILE A 74 -6.31 -7.32 2.17
CA ILE A 74 -7.34 -7.27 3.22
C ILE A 74 -8.35 -6.18 2.88
N VAL A 75 -9.64 -6.52 2.82
CA VAL A 75 -10.74 -5.54 2.67
C VAL A 75 -11.49 -5.33 3.97
N GLY A 76 -11.40 -6.27 4.91
CA GLY A 76 -12.03 -6.15 6.21
C GLY A 76 -11.39 -7.04 7.25
N ILE A 77 -11.40 -6.54 8.48
CA ILE A 77 -10.87 -7.18 9.68
C ILE A 77 -12.00 -7.21 10.69
N SER A 78 -12.53 -8.40 11.01
CA SER A 78 -13.58 -8.53 12.01
C SER A 78 -12.99 -9.12 13.29
N PRO A 79 -12.98 -8.38 14.41
CA PRO A 79 -12.62 -8.91 15.71
C PRO A 79 -13.60 -9.97 16.16
N VAL A 80 -13.13 -11.13 16.60
CA VAL A 80 -13.92 -12.31 16.90
C VAL A 80 -13.73 -12.75 18.34
N VAL A 81 -14.83 -13.02 19.04
CA VAL A 81 -14.84 -13.77 20.29
C VAL A 81 -15.17 -15.22 19.98
N ILE A 82 -14.44 -16.15 20.59
CA ILE A 82 -14.59 -17.58 20.36
C ILE A 82 -15.06 -18.24 21.64
N TYR A 83 -16.14 -19.03 21.54
CA TYR A 83 -16.70 -19.81 22.62
C TYR A 83 -16.65 -21.32 22.29
N GLU A 84 -16.57 -22.16 23.32
CA GLU A 84 -16.69 -23.63 23.14
C GLU A 84 -18.12 -24.00 22.78
N ASP A 85 -18.30 -24.97 21.86
CA ASP A 85 -19.63 -25.49 21.51
C ASP A 85 -20.15 -26.43 22.62
N GLN A 86 -20.99 -25.90 23.49
CA GLN A 86 -21.67 -26.63 24.55
C GLN A 86 -23.18 -26.82 24.28
N GLY A 87 -23.57 -26.70 23.02
CA GLY A 87 -24.95 -26.76 22.57
C GLY A 87 -25.65 -25.41 22.47
N PHE A 88 -26.88 -25.45 21.94
CA PHE A 88 -27.59 -24.21 21.56
C PHE A 88 -27.87 -23.27 22.74
N ASP A 89 -28.34 -23.82 23.89
CA ASP A 89 -28.71 -22.99 25.04
C ASP A 89 -27.51 -22.19 25.61
N GLN A 90 -26.34 -22.82 25.64
CA GLN A 90 -25.14 -22.14 26.08
C GLN A 90 -24.67 -21.13 25.04
N MET A 91 -24.66 -21.49 23.75
CA MET A 91 -24.35 -20.59 22.67
C MET A 91 -25.21 -19.32 22.68
N ALA A 92 -26.51 -19.46 22.91
CA ALA A 92 -27.42 -18.32 22.98
C ALA A 92 -27.07 -17.39 24.16
N LYS A 93 -26.72 -17.93 25.32
CA LYS A 93 -26.24 -17.17 26.49
C LYS A 93 -24.92 -16.43 26.17
N ASP A 94 -23.96 -17.12 25.55
CA ASP A 94 -22.66 -16.56 25.18
C ASP A 94 -22.82 -15.40 24.19
N VAL A 95 -23.73 -15.52 23.21
CA VAL A 95 -24.02 -14.45 22.24
C VAL A 95 -24.70 -13.26 22.90
N VAL A 96 -25.64 -13.49 23.84
CA VAL A 96 -26.25 -12.40 24.64
C VAL A 96 -25.18 -11.71 25.49
N SER A 97 -24.32 -12.47 26.18
CA SER A 97 -23.22 -11.91 26.97
C SER A 97 -22.22 -11.10 26.13
N TYR A 98 -21.96 -11.54 24.88
CA TYR A 98 -21.19 -10.75 23.92
C TYR A 98 -21.86 -9.41 23.66
N MET A 99 -23.17 -9.38 23.42
CA MET A 99 -23.93 -8.16 23.17
C MET A 99 -23.92 -7.22 24.38
N GLU A 100 -24.17 -7.74 25.59
CA GLU A 100 -24.13 -6.94 26.82
C GLU A 100 -22.76 -6.29 27.07
N ALA A 101 -21.69 -7.07 26.84
CA ALA A 101 -20.32 -6.57 27.05
C ALA A 101 -19.86 -5.60 25.97
N ARG A 102 -20.30 -5.74 24.72
CA ARG A 102 -19.87 -4.91 23.60
C ARG A 102 -20.74 -3.67 23.40
N TYR A 103 -22.05 -3.81 23.65
CA TYR A 103 -23.08 -2.80 23.36
C TYR A 103 -24.03 -2.63 24.55
N PRO A 104 -23.55 -2.21 25.73
CA PRO A 104 -24.41 -2.04 26.91
C PRO A 104 -25.55 -1.06 26.61
N GLY A 105 -26.78 -1.48 26.84
CA GLY A 105 -27.97 -0.64 26.59
C GLY A 105 -28.29 -0.43 25.12
N TYR A 106 -27.95 -1.38 24.23
CA TYR A 106 -28.25 -1.28 22.79
C TYR A 106 -29.74 -1.11 22.53
N ASN A 107 -30.10 -0.12 21.70
CA ASN A 107 -31.47 0.24 21.36
C ASN A 107 -31.72 0.41 19.85
N GLY A 108 -30.73 0.03 19.03
CA GLY A 108 -30.82 0.11 17.57
C GLY A 108 -31.48 -1.12 16.93
N SER A 109 -31.52 -1.11 15.59
CA SER A 109 -31.97 -2.27 14.84
C SER A 109 -30.83 -3.25 14.58
N PHE A 110 -31.13 -4.55 14.68
CA PHE A 110 -30.10 -5.58 14.45
C PHE A 110 -30.63 -6.78 13.67
N LYS A 111 -29.67 -7.55 13.13
CA LYS A 111 -29.90 -8.84 12.50
C LYS A 111 -28.91 -9.86 13.04
N VAL A 112 -29.38 -11.03 13.44
CA VAL A 112 -28.50 -12.18 13.67
C VAL A 112 -28.29 -12.92 12.36
N TYR A 113 -27.04 -13.12 11.96
CA TYR A 113 -26.65 -13.88 10.79
C TYR A 113 -25.85 -15.11 11.19
N THR A 114 -26.49 -16.27 11.12
CA THR A 114 -25.85 -17.54 11.47
C THR A 114 -25.34 -18.28 10.25
N ARG A 115 -24.08 -18.73 10.30
CA ARG A 115 -23.47 -19.61 9.32
C ARG A 115 -23.01 -20.90 9.97
N ARG A 116 -23.45 -22.06 9.41
CA ARG A 116 -23.00 -23.38 9.85
C ARG A 116 -21.95 -23.91 8.88
N ALA A 117 -20.70 -24.09 9.31
CA ALA A 117 -19.69 -24.84 8.58
C ALA A 117 -19.97 -26.35 8.73
N LYS A 118 -20.43 -26.79 9.92
CA LYS A 118 -20.81 -28.15 10.25
C LYS A 118 -22.28 -28.37 9.88
N LYS A 119 -22.55 -28.94 8.71
CA LYS A 119 -23.92 -29.16 8.23
C LYS A 119 -24.73 -30.14 9.10
N SER A 120 -24.07 -30.98 9.88
CA SER A 120 -24.68 -31.93 10.84
C SER A 120 -25.16 -31.28 12.14
N TYR A 121 -25.01 -29.95 12.31
CA TYR A 121 -25.58 -29.27 13.48
C TYR A 121 -27.11 -29.39 13.48
N PRO A 122 -27.74 -29.77 14.61
CA PRO A 122 -29.14 -30.23 14.63
C PRO A 122 -30.16 -29.14 14.28
N ILE A 123 -29.83 -27.85 14.49
CA ILE A 123 -30.72 -26.72 14.25
C ILE A 123 -30.28 -25.98 12.97
N THR A 124 -31.24 -25.52 12.16
CA THR A 124 -30.90 -24.75 10.94
C THR A 124 -30.36 -23.37 11.25
N SER A 125 -29.60 -22.77 10.32
CA SER A 125 -29.07 -21.42 10.52
C SER A 125 -30.15 -20.36 10.72
N MET A 126 -31.32 -20.53 10.08
CA MET A 126 -32.45 -19.62 10.23
C MET A 126 -33.08 -19.72 11.62
N GLU A 127 -33.28 -20.93 12.09
CA GLU A 127 -33.82 -21.19 13.44
C GLU A 127 -32.88 -20.68 14.52
N VAL A 128 -31.57 -20.92 14.39
CA VAL A 128 -30.56 -20.37 15.31
C VAL A 128 -30.62 -18.85 15.31
N SER A 129 -30.66 -18.19 14.12
CA SER A 129 -30.72 -16.73 14.04
C SER A 129 -31.98 -16.17 14.69
N ALA A 130 -33.13 -16.79 14.47
CA ALA A 130 -34.41 -16.36 15.07
C ALA A 130 -34.40 -16.50 16.59
N ALA A 131 -34.00 -17.68 17.09
CA ALA A 131 -34.00 -17.96 18.52
C ALA A 131 -32.97 -17.11 19.31
N ILE A 132 -31.79 -16.84 18.74
CA ILE A 132 -30.82 -15.89 19.32
C ILE A 132 -31.39 -14.48 19.29
N GLY A 133 -32.04 -14.06 18.20
CA GLY A 133 -32.66 -12.74 18.09
C GLY A 133 -33.71 -12.52 19.18
N GLU A 134 -34.55 -13.52 19.46
CA GLU A 134 -35.54 -13.49 20.55
C GLU A 134 -34.85 -13.33 21.92
N LYS A 135 -33.79 -14.09 22.20
CA LYS A 135 -33.02 -13.98 23.45
C LYS A 135 -32.34 -12.61 23.65
N ILE A 136 -31.92 -11.98 22.54
CA ILE A 136 -31.37 -10.63 22.60
C ILE A 136 -32.48 -9.63 22.94
N LEU A 137 -33.67 -9.75 22.36
CA LEU A 137 -34.82 -8.88 22.68
C LEU A 137 -35.30 -9.00 24.12
N ASP A 138 -35.17 -10.20 24.73
CA ASP A 138 -35.49 -10.42 26.16
C ASP A 138 -34.60 -9.53 27.07
N VAL A 139 -33.34 -9.26 26.65
CA VAL A 139 -32.37 -8.49 27.43
C VAL A 139 -32.31 -7.01 26.99
N PHE A 140 -32.55 -6.75 25.72
CA PHE A 140 -32.57 -5.41 25.10
C PHE A 140 -33.96 -5.05 24.59
N PRO A 141 -34.92 -4.71 25.46
CA PRO A 141 -36.32 -4.50 25.08
C PRO A 141 -36.54 -3.28 24.15
N ASP A 142 -35.60 -2.33 24.15
CA ASP A 142 -35.64 -1.16 23.27
C ASP A 142 -34.99 -1.39 21.90
N ALA A 143 -34.38 -2.56 21.68
CA ALA A 143 -33.82 -2.94 20.38
C ALA A 143 -34.91 -3.52 19.46
N SER A 144 -34.67 -3.54 18.18
CA SER A 144 -35.56 -4.10 17.17
C SER A 144 -34.83 -4.99 16.16
N VAL A 145 -35.56 -5.98 15.59
CA VAL A 145 -35.00 -6.82 14.53
C VAL A 145 -35.35 -6.24 13.17
N ASP A 146 -34.35 -5.93 12.35
CA ASP A 146 -34.50 -5.58 10.94
C ASP A 146 -33.63 -6.51 10.07
N VAL A 147 -34.26 -7.42 9.33
CA VAL A 147 -33.58 -8.40 8.48
C VAL A 147 -33.11 -7.82 7.14
N HIS A 148 -33.59 -6.63 6.76
CA HIS A 148 -33.31 -6.01 5.47
C HIS A 148 -32.23 -4.91 5.57
N ASN A 149 -32.42 -3.97 6.49
CA ASN A 149 -31.53 -2.80 6.66
C ASN A 149 -31.13 -2.62 8.14
N PRO A 150 -30.50 -3.61 8.79
CA PRO A 150 -30.11 -3.51 10.19
C PRO A 150 -28.96 -2.49 10.36
N GLU A 151 -28.98 -1.74 11.46
CA GLU A 151 -27.85 -0.92 11.88
C GLU A 151 -26.65 -1.78 12.26
N MET A 152 -26.92 -2.98 12.84
CA MET A 152 -25.88 -3.92 13.22
C MET A 152 -26.19 -5.35 12.72
N THR A 153 -25.20 -6.02 12.17
CA THR A 153 -25.26 -7.46 11.87
C THR A 153 -24.41 -8.23 12.85
N LEU A 154 -25.07 -8.97 13.74
CA LEU A 154 -24.40 -9.90 14.65
C LEU A 154 -24.19 -11.24 13.95
N SER A 155 -22.95 -11.57 13.68
CA SER A 155 -22.56 -12.81 12.99
C SER A 155 -22.22 -13.90 13.99
N VAL A 156 -22.79 -15.11 13.78
CA VAL A 156 -22.52 -16.32 14.58
C VAL A 156 -22.10 -17.42 13.62
N GLU A 157 -20.82 -17.82 13.65
CA GLU A 157 -20.34 -18.95 12.83
C GLU A 157 -20.18 -20.20 13.71
N ILE A 158 -20.95 -21.24 13.40
CA ILE A 158 -20.90 -22.56 14.06
C ILE A 158 -19.93 -23.44 13.28
N ARG A 159 -18.76 -23.70 13.91
CA ARG A 159 -17.69 -24.56 13.42
C ARG A 159 -17.38 -25.65 14.45
N ASP A 160 -16.13 -25.95 14.72
CA ASP A 160 -15.72 -26.76 15.86
C ASP A 160 -15.92 -26.01 17.20
N LYS A 161 -15.88 -24.68 17.11
CA LYS A 161 -16.22 -23.72 18.17
C LYS A 161 -17.23 -22.70 17.62
N ILE A 162 -17.73 -21.83 18.48
CA ILE A 162 -18.66 -20.77 18.12
C ILE A 162 -17.89 -19.45 17.98
N TYR A 163 -17.96 -18.83 16.83
CA TYR A 163 -17.30 -17.56 16.50
C TYR A 163 -18.33 -16.44 16.42
N VAL A 164 -18.18 -15.41 17.25
CA VAL A 164 -19.13 -14.29 17.34
C VAL A 164 -18.42 -12.98 17.01
N TYR A 165 -18.99 -12.20 16.10
CA TYR A 165 -18.49 -10.89 15.71
C TYR A 165 -19.62 -10.01 15.15
N SER A 166 -19.50 -8.70 15.30
CA SER A 166 -20.55 -7.73 14.90
C SER A 166 -20.02 -6.56 14.08
N GLU A 167 -18.71 -6.39 13.99
CA GLU A 167 -18.08 -5.27 13.28
C GLU A 167 -17.05 -5.73 12.27
N THR A 168 -16.73 -4.83 11.35
CA THR A 168 -15.68 -5.05 10.36
C THR A 168 -14.92 -3.74 10.16
N LEU A 169 -13.68 -3.73 10.61
CA LEU A 169 -12.77 -2.62 10.38
C LEU A 169 -12.26 -2.66 8.94
N PRO A 170 -12.15 -1.51 8.24
CA PRO A 170 -11.72 -1.49 6.85
C PRO A 170 -10.24 -1.83 6.69
N GLY A 171 -9.91 -2.62 5.68
CA GLY A 171 -8.55 -2.88 5.22
C GLY A 171 -8.20 -2.03 3.97
N PRO A 172 -6.94 -2.04 3.52
CA PRO A 172 -6.49 -1.23 2.38
C PRO A 172 -6.99 -1.76 1.02
N GLY A 173 -7.48 -2.99 0.97
CA GLY A 173 -7.84 -3.65 -0.29
C GLY A 173 -6.61 -4.00 -1.15
N GLY A 174 -6.81 -4.18 -2.46
CA GLY A 174 -5.74 -4.48 -3.40
C GLY A 174 -5.33 -5.95 -3.43
N MET A 175 -4.03 -6.20 -3.70
CA MET A 175 -3.45 -7.53 -3.91
C MET A 175 -2.22 -7.72 -3.02
N PRO A 176 -1.95 -8.92 -2.52
CA PRO A 176 -0.76 -9.19 -1.70
C PRO A 176 0.53 -8.92 -2.46
N ILE A 177 1.48 -8.27 -1.79
CA ILE A 177 2.78 -7.91 -2.36
C ILE A 177 3.53 -9.12 -2.90
N GLY A 178 4.20 -8.94 -4.05
CA GLY A 178 4.99 -9.97 -4.72
C GLY A 178 4.20 -10.87 -5.66
N THR A 179 2.87 -10.69 -5.77
CA THR A 179 2.04 -11.49 -6.69
C THR A 179 2.07 -10.97 -8.14
N ASN A 180 2.58 -9.75 -8.39
CA ASN A 180 2.62 -9.11 -9.70
C ASN A 180 4.00 -8.54 -10.08
N GLY A 181 5.07 -9.27 -9.72
CA GLY A 181 6.43 -8.89 -10.09
C GLY A 181 6.98 -7.71 -9.29
N LYS A 182 7.97 -7.00 -9.91
CA LYS A 182 8.67 -5.85 -9.32
C LYS A 182 8.66 -4.65 -10.27
N ALA A 183 8.73 -3.44 -9.71
CA ALA A 183 8.94 -2.21 -10.48
C ALA A 183 9.87 -1.25 -9.72
N MET A 184 10.59 -0.41 -10.48
CA MET A 184 11.53 0.58 -9.98
C MET A 184 10.84 1.93 -9.85
N LEU A 185 10.76 2.45 -8.64
CA LEU A 185 10.20 3.76 -8.32
C LEU A 185 11.28 4.83 -8.39
N LEU A 186 11.08 5.84 -9.23
CA LEU A 186 11.85 7.08 -9.15
C LEU A 186 11.33 7.87 -7.95
N LEU A 187 11.99 7.68 -6.81
CA LEU A 187 11.58 8.28 -5.54
C LEU A 187 12.25 9.65 -5.37
N SER A 188 11.49 10.66 -5.01
CA SER A 188 11.94 12.00 -4.71
C SER A 188 11.49 12.43 -3.31
N GLY A 189 11.98 13.58 -2.83
CA GLY A 189 11.51 14.18 -1.57
C GLY A 189 10.14 14.84 -1.65
N GLY A 190 9.47 14.83 -2.82
CA GLY A 190 8.14 15.38 -3.05
C GLY A 190 6.99 14.49 -2.57
N ILE A 191 5.77 15.03 -2.67
CA ILE A 191 4.54 14.36 -2.22
C ILE A 191 4.15 13.21 -3.18
N ASP A 192 4.39 13.37 -4.48
CA ASP A 192 3.75 12.57 -5.53
C ASP A 192 4.39 11.18 -5.69
N SER A 193 5.72 11.08 -5.61
CA SER A 193 6.41 9.81 -5.85
C SER A 193 6.17 8.74 -4.77
N PRO A 194 6.10 9.05 -3.45
CA PRO A 194 5.70 8.08 -2.44
C PRO A 194 4.28 7.55 -2.66
N VAL A 195 3.35 8.44 -3.05
CA VAL A 195 1.96 8.07 -3.36
C VAL A 195 1.91 7.15 -4.58
N ALA A 196 2.69 7.44 -5.63
CA ALA A 196 2.80 6.59 -6.81
C ALA A 196 3.32 5.18 -6.45
N GLY A 197 4.36 5.09 -5.63
CA GLY A 197 4.89 3.84 -5.11
C GLY A 197 3.83 3.03 -4.35
N TYR A 198 3.13 3.66 -3.42
CA TYR A 198 2.03 3.04 -2.68
C TYR A 198 0.91 2.50 -3.59
N MET A 199 0.47 3.29 -4.58
CA MET A 199 -0.62 2.89 -5.49
C MET A 199 -0.26 1.66 -6.33
N ILE A 200 0.99 1.58 -6.83
CA ILE A 200 1.46 0.42 -7.58
C ILE A 200 1.68 -0.78 -6.64
N ALA A 201 2.26 -0.57 -5.45
CA ALA A 201 2.40 -1.61 -4.44
C ALA A 201 1.05 -2.25 -4.08
N LYS A 202 -0.01 -1.44 -3.95
CA LYS A 202 -1.38 -1.90 -3.71
C LYS A 202 -1.89 -2.90 -4.76
N ARG A 203 -1.29 -2.95 -5.95
CA ARG A 203 -1.60 -3.94 -7.00
C ARG A 203 -0.76 -5.21 -6.92
N GLY A 204 -0.06 -5.42 -5.80
CA GLY A 204 0.74 -6.62 -5.54
C GLY A 204 2.15 -6.57 -6.12
N VAL A 205 2.62 -5.40 -6.56
CA VAL A 205 3.95 -5.19 -7.13
C VAL A 205 4.94 -4.90 -6.01
N LYS A 206 6.08 -5.60 -5.98
CA LYS A 206 7.22 -5.23 -5.14
C LYS A 206 7.87 -3.96 -5.65
N ILE A 207 8.24 -3.05 -4.74
CA ILE A 207 8.89 -1.79 -5.07
C ILE A 207 10.38 -1.90 -4.77
N GLU A 208 11.20 -1.57 -5.75
CA GLU A 208 12.58 -1.11 -5.59
C GLU A 208 12.62 0.38 -5.94
N ALA A 209 13.60 1.14 -5.48
CA ALA A 209 13.61 2.58 -5.67
C ALA A 209 14.97 3.11 -6.11
N VAL A 210 14.94 4.21 -6.87
CA VAL A 210 16.12 4.99 -7.22
C VAL A 210 15.88 6.46 -6.86
N TYR A 211 16.87 7.07 -6.24
CA TYR A 211 16.90 8.50 -5.88
C TYR A 211 18.15 9.15 -6.47
N PHE A 212 17.97 10.35 -7.02
CA PHE A 212 19.05 11.14 -7.59
C PHE A 212 19.49 12.23 -6.61
N HIS A 213 20.70 12.09 -6.10
CA HIS A 213 21.33 13.02 -5.16
C HIS A 213 22.39 13.84 -5.88
N ALA A 214 22.50 15.13 -5.60
CA ALA A 214 23.42 16.02 -6.27
C ALA A 214 24.24 16.87 -5.26
N PRO A 215 25.14 16.25 -4.46
CA PRO A 215 25.99 16.99 -3.53
C PRO A 215 27.03 17.87 -4.29
N PRO A 216 27.38 19.06 -3.81
CA PRO A 216 26.91 19.73 -2.59
C PRO A 216 25.60 20.51 -2.75
N TYR A 217 24.97 20.47 -3.93
CA TYR A 217 23.76 21.25 -4.24
C TYR A 217 22.54 20.75 -3.51
N THR A 218 22.42 19.42 -3.30
CA THR A 218 21.44 18.84 -2.38
C THR A 218 22.11 18.44 -1.07
N SER A 219 21.43 18.71 0.05
CA SER A 219 21.98 18.43 1.38
C SER A 219 21.82 16.96 1.78
N GLU A 220 22.61 16.48 2.73
CA GLU A 220 22.41 15.18 3.37
C GLU A 220 21.03 15.07 4.05
N ARG A 221 20.42 16.20 4.48
CA ARG A 221 19.04 16.23 5.00
C ARG A 221 18.02 15.92 3.91
N ALA A 222 18.25 16.36 2.66
CA ALA A 222 17.40 16.00 1.53
C ALA A 222 17.47 14.49 1.25
N LYS A 223 18.65 13.87 1.29
CA LYS A 223 18.83 12.43 1.20
C LYS A 223 18.12 11.70 2.34
N GLN A 224 18.30 12.15 3.59
CA GLN A 224 17.65 11.54 4.75
C GLN A 224 16.13 11.62 4.63
N LYS A 225 15.57 12.73 4.17
CA LYS A 225 14.14 12.89 3.88
C LYS A 225 13.63 11.80 2.93
N VAL A 226 14.35 11.50 1.87
CA VAL A 226 13.98 10.44 0.90
C VAL A 226 14.08 9.06 1.53
N VAL A 227 15.09 8.79 2.34
CA VAL A 227 15.22 7.54 3.11
C VAL A 227 14.02 7.37 4.06
N ASP A 228 13.59 8.43 4.74
CA ASP A 228 12.44 8.38 5.65
C ASP A 228 11.13 8.17 4.88
N LEU A 229 10.97 8.78 3.71
CA LEU A 229 9.83 8.51 2.81
C LEU A 229 9.83 7.05 2.32
N ALA A 230 10.99 6.51 1.96
CA ALA A 230 11.13 5.10 1.58
C ALA A 230 10.70 4.16 2.71
N LYS A 231 11.06 4.46 3.98
CA LYS A 231 10.61 3.69 5.15
C LYS A 231 9.09 3.73 5.31
N LEU A 232 8.47 4.89 5.13
CA LEU A 232 7.02 5.03 5.23
C LEU A 232 6.29 4.24 4.14
N VAL A 233 6.80 4.22 2.91
CA VAL A 233 6.28 3.38 1.82
C VAL A 233 6.52 1.90 2.11
N ALA A 234 7.68 1.52 2.65
CA ALA A 234 8.05 0.15 3.00
C ALA A 234 7.10 -0.48 4.03
N ARG A 235 6.48 0.31 4.91
CA ARG A 235 5.43 -0.18 5.84
C ARG A 235 4.25 -0.86 5.14
N TYR A 236 4.02 -0.53 3.86
CA TYR A 236 2.97 -1.10 3.01
C TYR A 236 3.51 -2.08 1.97
N SER A 237 4.63 -1.74 1.31
CA SER A 237 5.19 -2.51 0.20
C SER A 237 6.12 -3.65 0.65
N GLY A 238 6.48 -3.68 1.94
CA GLY A 238 7.60 -4.48 2.43
C GLY A 238 8.96 -3.84 2.09
N PRO A 239 10.06 -4.53 2.34
CA PRO A 239 11.42 -3.99 2.18
C PRO A 239 11.68 -3.45 0.78
N ILE A 240 12.36 -2.29 0.71
CA ILE A 240 12.73 -1.57 -0.52
C ILE A 240 14.26 -1.49 -0.59
N ARG A 241 14.84 -1.86 -1.73
CA ARG A 241 16.22 -1.52 -2.06
C ARG A 241 16.22 -0.14 -2.71
N LEU A 242 16.87 0.83 -2.04
CA LEU A 242 17.00 2.21 -2.51
C LEU A 242 18.40 2.43 -3.09
N HIS A 243 18.45 2.69 -4.40
CA HIS A 243 19.67 3.12 -5.10
C HIS A 243 19.80 4.63 -5.00
N VAL A 244 20.85 5.12 -4.34
CA VAL A 244 21.16 6.56 -4.24
C VAL A 244 22.27 6.89 -5.24
N VAL A 245 21.88 7.52 -6.34
CA VAL A 245 22.77 7.84 -7.46
C VAL A 245 23.32 9.26 -7.30
N ASN A 246 24.65 9.42 -7.31
CA ASN A 246 25.26 10.74 -7.41
C ASN A 246 25.10 11.26 -8.86
N PHE A 247 24.24 12.27 -9.01
CA PHE A 247 23.90 12.83 -10.32
C PHE A 247 24.62 14.17 -10.61
N THR A 248 25.49 14.62 -9.73
CA THR A 248 26.11 15.96 -9.78
C THR A 248 26.86 16.20 -11.09
N ASP A 249 27.79 15.33 -11.45
CA ASP A 249 28.67 15.57 -12.61
C ASP A 249 27.88 15.47 -13.92
N ILE A 250 26.91 14.57 -14.01
CA ILE A 250 25.99 14.49 -15.15
C ILE A 250 25.18 15.80 -15.27
N GLN A 251 24.64 16.28 -14.16
CA GLN A 251 23.80 17.49 -14.11
C GLN A 251 24.58 18.73 -14.51
N LEU A 252 25.83 18.90 -14.00
CA LEU A 252 26.70 20.00 -14.34
C LEU A 252 27.12 19.96 -15.81
N TYR A 253 27.44 18.78 -16.34
CA TYR A 253 27.82 18.64 -17.74
C TYR A 253 26.64 18.95 -18.68
N ILE A 254 25.42 18.51 -18.35
CA ILE A 254 24.22 18.91 -19.10
C ILE A 254 24.02 20.44 -19.03
N TYR A 255 24.21 21.05 -17.84
CA TYR A 255 24.05 22.48 -17.65
C TYR A 255 25.02 23.29 -18.50
N ASP A 256 26.27 22.84 -18.65
CA ASP A 256 27.32 23.53 -19.40
C ASP A 256 27.15 23.37 -20.93
N GLN A 257 26.63 22.24 -21.40
CA GLN A 257 26.63 21.92 -22.83
C GLN A 257 25.27 22.16 -23.52
N CYS A 258 24.17 22.15 -22.76
CA CYS A 258 22.81 22.18 -23.33
C CYS A 258 22.11 23.53 -23.09
N PRO A 259 21.14 23.91 -23.96
CA PRO A 259 20.30 25.08 -23.72
C PRO A 259 19.56 24.99 -22.40
N HIS A 260 19.59 26.06 -21.61
CA HIS A 260 19.04 26.05 -20.26
C HIS A 260 17.52 25.75 -20.22
N GLU A 261 16.78 26.19 -21.24
CA GLU A 261 15.35 25.89 -21.37
C GLU A 261 15.02 24.40 -21.50
N GLU A 262 15.97 23.59 -22.00
CA GLU A 262 15.81 22.14 -22.24
C GLU A 262 16.35 21.29 -21.07
N LEU A 263 17.05 21.87 -20.11
CA LEU A 263 17.78 21.17 -19.04
C LEU A 263 16.92 20.15 -18.32
N THR A 264 15.72 20.54 -17.88
CA THR A 264 14.84 19.66 -17.13
C THR A 264 14.47 18.41 -17.94
N ILE A 265 14.19 18.56 -19.22
CA ILE A 265 13.85 17.42 -20.10
C ILE A 265 15.06 16.51 -20.30
N ILE A 266 16.23 17.09 -20.61
CA ILE A 266 17.45 16.31 -20.87
C ILE A 266 17.89 15.58 -19.57
N MET A 267 17.93 16.26 -18.42
CA MET A 267 18.24 15.61 -17.14
C MET A 267 17.31 14.43 -16.85
N ARG A 268 15.99 14.63 -17.03
CA ARG A 268 15.01 13.57 -16.81
C ARG A 268 15.22 12.37 -17.75
N ARG A 269 15.60 12.59 -19.00
CA ARG A 269 15.94 11.51 -19.94
C ARG A 269 17.11 10.68 -19.43
N TYR A 270 18.16 11.29 -18.87
CA TYR A 270 19.28 10.57 -18.25
C TYR A 270 18.89 9.88 -16.95
N MET A 271 18.06 10.50 -16.13
CA MET A 271 17.49 9.86 -14.94
C MET A 271 16.69 8.61 -15.30
N MET A 272 15.88 8.65 -16.36
CA MET A 272 15.11 7.50 -16.84
C MET A 272 16.02 6.36 -17.34
N ARG A 273 17.09 6.67 -18.11
CA ARG A 273 18.10 5.68 -18.56
C ARG A 273 18.77 4.99 -17.35
N ILE A 274 19.19 5.75 -16.34
CA ILE A 274 19.80 5.23 -15.12
C ILE A 274 18.78 4.37 -14.33
N ALA A 275 17.57 4.86 -14.19
CA ALA A 275 16.50 4.12 -13.52
C ALA A 275 16.21 2.79 -14.21
N GLU A 276 16.17 2.76 -15.55
CA GLU A 276 15.99 1.53 -16.32
C GLU A 276 17.17 0.55 -16.16
N TYR A 277 18.40 1.06 -16.09
CA TYR A 277 19.58 0.23 -15.81
C TYR A 277 19.43 -0.53 -14.48
N PHE A 278 19.08 0.17 -13.38
CA PHE A 278 18.86 -0.47 -12.09
C PHE A 278 17.63 -1.35 -12.09
N ALA A 279 16.57 -0.96 -12.79
CA ALA A 279 15.37 -1.79 -12.95
C ALA A 279 15.70 -3.13 -13.57
N ARG A 280 16.49 -3.17 -14.64
CA ARG A 280 16.93 -4.40 -15.30
C ARG A 280 17.84 -5.23 -14.39
N LYS A 281 18.79 -4.58 -13.70
CA LYS A 281 19.68 -5.23 -12.72
C LYS A 281 18.90 -5.93 -11.61
N ASP A 282 17.87 -5.28 -11.07
CA ASP A 282 17.03 -5.81 -10.00
C ASP A 282 15.84 -6.65 -10.50
N LYS A 283 15.77 -6.92 -11.81
CA LYS A 283 14.70 -7.70 -12.46
C LYS A 283 13.31 -7.07 -12.28
N CYS A 284 13.24 -5.75 -12.30
CA CYS A 284 12.00 -5.01 -12.37
C CYS A 284 11.43 -5.06 -13.80
N LEU A 285 10.10 -5.01 -13.92
CA LEU A 285 9.36 -5.11 -15.18
C LEU A 285 8.81 -3.77 -15.67
N GLY A 286 9.15 -2.69 -15.00
CA GLY A 286 8.72 -1.33 -15.35
C GLY A 286 9.26 -0.29 -14.38
N LEU A 287 9.08 0.97 -14.77
CA LEU A 287 9.41 2.15 -13.99
C LEU A 287 8.13 2.75 -13.40
N ILE A 288 8.24 3.44 -12.27
CA ILE A 288 7.13 4.16 -11.64
C ILE A 288 7.55 5.59 -11.42
N THR A 289 6.73 6.55 -11.85
CA THR A 289 6.94 7.98 -11.58
C THR A 289 5.70 8.60 -10.95
N GLY A 290 5.91 9.67 -10.16
CA GLY A 290 4.85 10.46 -9.53
C GLY A 290 4.37 11.64 -10.38
N GLU A 291 4.38 11.52 -11.70
CA GLU A 291 4.02 12.60 -12.61
C GLU A 291 2.50 12.74 -12.75
N SER A 292 2.02 14.02 -12.73
CA SER A 292 0.64 14.40 -13.03
C SER A 292 0.62 15.42 -14.17
N ILE A 293 -0.29 15.26 -15.16
CA ILE A 293 -0.35 16.12 -16.33
C ILE A 293 -0.62 17.57 -15.92
N GLY A 294 0.26 18.48 -16.38
CA GLY A 294 0.07 19.92 -16.22
C GLY A 294 0.42 20.46 -14.84
N GLN A 295 0.90 19.64 -13.90
CA GLN A 295 1.26 20.08 -12.57
C GLN A 295 2.49 21.00 -12.59
N VAL A 296 3.48 20.70 -13.41
CA VAL A 296 4.68 21.54 -13.66
C VAL A 296 5.06 21.53 -15.14
N ALA A 297 5.93 22.44 -15.55
CA ALA A 297 6.34 22.63 -16.95
C ALA A 297 6.89 21.36 -17.62
N SER A 298 7.58 20.50 -16.87
CA SER A 298 8.11 19.23 -17.39
C SER A 298 7.09 18.07 -17.43
N GLN A 299 5.85 18.31 -17.04
CA GLN A 299 4.77 17.31 -17.00
C GLN A 299 3.65 17.60 -18.03
N THR A 300 3.97 18.21 -19.14
CA THR A 300 3.09 18.28 -20.30
C THR A 300 3.11 16.97 -21.07
N LEU A 301 2.09 16.68 -21.89
CA LEU A 301 2.06 15.46 -22.71
C LEU A 301 3.29 15.34 -23.60
N GLN A 302 3.77 16.46 -24.19
CA GLN A 302 4.97 16.49 -25.01
C GLN A 302 6.23 16.21 -24.20
N SER A 303 6.34 16.79 -22.99
CA SER A 303 7.47 16.54 -22.10
C SER A 303 7.52 15.09 -21.64
N LEU A 304 6.38 14.50 -21.29
CA LEU A 304 6.28 13.09 -20.91
C LEU A 304 6.66 12.17 -22.06
N ALA A 305 6.18 12.44 -23.27
CA ALA A 305 6.56 11.67 -24.47
C ALA A 305 8.07 11.77 -24.74
N ALA A 306 8.68 12.94 -24.55
CA ALA A 306 10.11 13.13 -24.73
C ALA A 306 10.96 12.38 -23.68
N THR A 307 10.46 12.24 -22.47
CA THR A 307 11.16 11.47 -21.41
C THR A 307 10.93 9.96 -21.55
N ASP A 308 9.79 9.52 -22.07
CA ASP A 308 9.48 8.10 -22.28
C ASP A 308 10.25 7.47 -23.42
N GLU A 309 10.59 8.26 -24.46
CA GLU A 309 11.28 7.77 -25.65
C GLU A 309 12.59 7.02 -25.31
N VAL A 310 13.26 7.35 -24.20
CA VAL A 310 14.52 6.71 -23.81
C VAL A 310 14.34 5.42 -23.01
N CYS A 311 13.11 5.01 -22.75
CA CYS A 311 12.78 3.81 -21.99
C CYS A 311 12.26 2.71 -22.91
N GLU A 312 12.75 1.49 -22.69
CA GLU A 312 12.16 0.28 -23.29
C GLU A 312 11.17 -0.39 -22.33
N LEU A 313 11.38 -0.24 -21.02
CA LEU A 313 10.46 -0.72 -20.02
C LEU A 313 9.22 0.21 -19.92
N PRO A 314 8.03 -0.35 -19.67
CA PRO A 314 6.84 0.46 -19.47
C PRO A 314 7.00 1.40 -18.26
N VAL A 315 6.50 2.64 -18.42
CA VAL A 315 6.50 3.66 -17.35
C VAL A 315 5.10 3.81 -16.79
N TYR A 316 4.92 3.44 -15.52
CA TYR A 316 3.65 3.52 -14.80
C TYR A 316 3.53 4.86 -14.09
N ARG A 317 2.42 5.58 -14.35
CA ARG A 317 2.10 6.89 -13.76
C ARG A 317 0.75 6.83 -13.06
N PRO A 318 0.68 6.24 -11.86
CA PRO A 318 -0.61 6.00 -11.20
C PRO A 318 -1.36 7.28 -10.82
N VAL A 319 -0.67 8.42 -10.69
CA VAL A 319 -1.27 9.72 -10.34
C VAL A 319 -1.42 10.66 -11.55
N ILE A 320 -1.28 10.16 -12.77
CA ILE A 320 -1.20 10.97 -13.99
C ILE A 320 -2.41 11.90 -14.21
N GLY A 321 -3.61 11.49 -13.81
CA GLY A 321 -4.86 12.24 -13.95
C GLY A 321 -5.36 12.85 -12.64
N PHE A 322 -4.60 12.78 -11.55
CA PHE A 322 -4.98 13.31 -10.25
C PHE A 322 -4.63 14.77 -10.14
N ASP A 323 -5.49 15.55 -9.48
CA ASP A 323 -5.12 16.88 -9.02
C ASP A 323 -4.26 16.81 -7.74
N LYS A 324 -3.75 17.98 -7.33
CA LYS A 324 -2.85 18.02 -6.17
C LYS A 324 -3.52 17.60 -4.87
N GLU A 325 -4.80 17.95 -4.70
CA GLU A 325 -5.56 17.64 -3.49
C GLU A 325 -5.80 16.14 -3.34
N GLU A 326 -6.15 15.44 -4.43
CA GLU A 326 -6.31 13.99 -4.45
C GLU A 326 -5.02 13.27 -4.02
N ILE A 327 -3.86 13.74 -4.50
CA ILE A 327 -2.56 13.19 -4.13
C ILE A 327 -2.25 13.46 -2.66
N VAL A 328 -2.52 14.68 -2.17
CA VAL A 328 -2.32 15.07 -0.76
C VAL A 328 -3.17 14.22 0.18
N GLN A 329 -4.43 13.93 -0.18
CA GLN A 329 -5.30 13.07 0.63
C GLN A 329 -4.70 11.67 0.80
N ILE A 330 -4.18 11.08 -0.27
CA ILE A 330 -3.50 9.77 -0.20
C ILE A 330 -2.21 9.88 0.61
N SER A 331 -1.41 10.93 0.40
CA SER A 331 -0.16 11.16 1.13
C SER A 331 -0.39 11.27 2.64
N ARG A 332 -1.45 11.97 3.08
CA ARG A 332 -1.87 12.02 4.50
C ARG A 332 -2.29 10.65 5.02
N LYS A 333 -3.07 9.90 4.23
CA LYS A 333 -3.52 8.54 4.60
C LYS A 333 -2.35 7.57 4.83
N ILE A 334 -1.27 7.71 4.08
CA ILE A 334 -0.08 6.84 4.19
C ILE A 334 1.04 7.46 5.04
N ASN A 335 0.75 8.57 5.73
CA ASN A 335 1.65 9.29 6.63
C ASN A 335 2.94 9.82 5.96
N THR A 336 2.95 10.06 4.65
CA THR A 336 4.12 10.61 3.93
C THR A 336 4.08 12.14 3.81
N PHE A 337 2.94 12.77 4.04
CA PHE A 337 2.73 14.20 3.80
C PHE A 337 3.69 15.08 4.61
N GLU A 338 3.74 14.91 5.94
CA GLU A 338 4.55 15.76 6.83
C GLU A 338 6.04 15.66 6.54
N THR A 339 6.53 14.47 6.15
CA THR A 339 7.90 14.28 5.70
C THR A 339 8.13 14.94 4.35
N SER A 340 7.18 14.81 3.40
CA SER A 340 7.32 15.35 2.04
C SER A 340 7.39 16.87 1.98
N ILE A 341 6.71 17.58 2.89
CA ILE A 341 6.68 19.06 2.92
C ILE A 341 7.88 19.71 3.65
N GLN A 342 8.79 18.90 4.19
CA GLN A 342 10.02 19.46 4.80
C GLN A 342 10.83 20.26 3.76
N PRO A 343 11.44 21.41 4.15
CA PRO A 343 12.05 22.37 3.25
C PRO A 343 13.44 21.95 2.76
N PHE A 344 13.55 20.73 2.22
CA PHE A 344 14.78 20.21 1.61
C PHE A 344 14.53 19.95 0.13
N GLU A 345 15.31 20.58 -0.72
CA GLU A 345 15.12 20.57 -2.17
C GLU A 345 15.70 19.33 -2.84
N ASP A 346 15.02 18.87 -3.89
CA ASP A 346 15.49 17.81 -4.78
C ASP A 346 16.43 18.33 -5.87
N CYS A 347 17.24 17.46 -6.46
CA CYS A 347 18.22 17.82 -7.49
C CYS A 347 17.59 18.51 -8.71
N CYS A 348 16.36 18.17 -9.07
CA CYS A 348 15.66 18.74 -10.24
C CYS A 348 15.30 20.22 -10.07
N THR A 349 15.30 20.76 -8.84
CA THR A 349 14.89 22.15 -8.59
C THR A 349 16.06 23.15 -8.63
N ILE A 350 17.29 22.66 -8.60
CA ILE A 350 18.50 23.49 -8.44
C ILE A 350 18.82 24.29 -9.70
N PHE A 351 18.65 23.70 -10.88
CA PHE A 351 19.01 24.30 -12.17
C PHE A 351 17.78 24.50 -13.06
N VAL A 352 16.68 25.00 -12.49
CA VAL A 352 15.47 25.27 -13.25
C VAL A 352 15.64 26.56 -14.07
N ALA A 353 15.42 26.47 -15.37
CA ALA A 353 15.38 27.63 -16.24
C ALA A 353 14.23 28.58 -15.86
N LYS A 354 14.43 29.89 -16.05
CA LYS A 354 13.33 30.89 -15.88
C LYS A 354 12.13 30.60 -16.79
N HIS A 355 12.41 30.05 -17.98
CA HIS A 355 11.39 29.70 -18.99
C HIS A 355 11.67 28.28 -19.53
N PRO A 356 11.30 27.23 -18.79
CA PRO A 356 11.53 25.87 -19.27
C PRO A 356 10.61 25.55 -20.47
N VAL A 357 11.13 24.74 -21.38
CA VAL A 357 10.36 24.24 -22.52
C VAL A 357 9.20 23.37 -22.03
N THR A 358 7.97 23.76 -22.43
CA THR A 358 6.74 22.99 -22.12
C THR A 358 6.27 22.15 -23.29
N LYS A 359 6.79 22.41 -24.51
CA LYS A 359 6.49 21.67 -25.74
C LYS A 359 7.79 21.30 -26.44
N PRO A 360 8.60 20.38 -25.88
CA PRO A 360 9.86 20.00 -26.45
C PRO A 360 9.67 19.37 -27.84
N ASN A 361 10.53 19.74 -28.77
CA ASN A 361 10.64 19.09 -30.06
C ASN A 361 11.74 18.02 -29.96
N LEU A 362 11.40 16.76 -30.17
CA LEU A 362 12.33 15.63 -30.04
C LEU A 362 13.59 15.78 -30.89
N LYS A 363 13.49 16.30 -32.13
CA LYS A 363 14.64 16.53 -32.99
C LYS A 363 15.61 17.56 -32.42
N VAL A 364 15.08 18.57 -31.69
CA VAL A 364 15.90 19.59 -31.04
C VAL A 364 16.56 18.99 -29.79
N ILE A 365 15.80 18.24 -29.00
CA ILE A 365 16.33 17.54 -27.80
C ILE A 365 17.46 16.59 -28.21
N HIS A 366 17.29 15.76 -29.25
CA HIS A 366 18.34 14.86 -29.74
C HIS A 366 19.61 15.62 -30.16
N ARG A 367 19.45 16.73 -30.91
CA ARG A 367 20.60 17.57 -31.31
C ARG A 367 21.32 18.16 -30.08
N SER A 368 20.60 18.51 -29.03
CA SER A 368 21.20 18.98 -27.79
C SER A 368 21.89 17.84 -27.03
N GLU A 369 21.34 16.63 -27.03
CA GLU A 369 21.99 15.45 -26.45
C GLU A 369 23.27 15.05 -27.22
N GLU A 370 23.33 15.25 -28.57
CA GLU A 370 24.55 15.00 -29.37
C GLU A 370 25.76 15.79 -28.86
N LYS A 371 25.55 16.95 -28.24
CA LYS A 371 26.66 17.76 -27.65
C LYS A 371 27.27 17.11 -26.41
N LEU A 372 26.55 16.14 -25.82
CA LEU A 372 27.01 15.44 -24.64
C LEU A 372 27.86 14.20 -24.95
N ASN A 373 27.91 13.75 -26.21
CA ASN A 373 28.52 12.48 -26.65
C ASN A 373 29.98 12.31 -26.27
N GLU A 374 30.73 13.43 -26.06
CA GLU A 374 32.16 13.37 -25.72
C GLU A 374 32.41 12.72 -24.35
N LYS A 375 31.55 12.97 -23.37
CA LYS A 375 31.85 12.60 -21.97
C LYS A 375 30.69 11.93 -21.23
N ILE A 376 29.47 12.00 -21.73
CA ILE A 376 28.28 11.60 -20.96
C ILE A 376 28.28 10.13 -20.58
N ASP A 377 28.75 9.23 -21.46
CA ASP A 377 28.79 7.79 -21.19
C ASP A 377 29.75 7.46 -20.06
N GLN A 378 30.93 8.10 -20.00
CA GLN A 378 31.85 7.96 -18.88
C GLN A 378 31.22 8.45 -17.57
N LEU A 379 30.56 9.61 -17.56
CA LEU A 379 29.90 10.15 -16.37
C LEU A 379 28.77 9.25 -15.87
N MET A 380 28.03 8.65 -16.80
CA MET A 380 27.02 7.65 -16.45
C MET A 380 27.63 6.39 -15.83
N GLU A 381 28.70 5.85 -16.41
CA GLU A 381 29.40 4.69 -15.85
C GLU A 381 29.92 4.97 -14.44
N GLU A 382 30.52 6.15 -14.21
CA GLU A 382 31.00 6.58 -12.90
C GLU A 382 29.85 6.71 -11.89
N ALA A 383 28.72 7.30 -12.27
CA ALA A 383 27.53 7.43 -11.44
C ALA A 383 26.94 6.07 -11.08
N LEU A 384 26.86 5.15 -12.05
CA LEU A 384 26.36 3.78 -11.83
C LEU A 384 27.29 2.98 -10.91
N ALA A 385 28.62 3.11 -11.07
CA ALA A 385 29.61 2.40 -10.28
C ALA A 385 29.68 2.91 -8.82
N SER A 386 29.46 4.21 -8.61
CA SER A 386 29.50 4.87 -7.28
C SER A 386 28.16 4.88 -6.55
N THR A 387 27.11 4.27 -7.12
CA THR A 387 25.77 4.27 -6.50
C THR A 387 25.77 3.55 -5.16
N GLU A 388 25.34 4.27 -4.13
CA GLU A 388 25.08 3.70 -2.80
C GLU A 388 23.78 2.93 -2.79
N VAL A 389 23.74 1.77 -2.12
CA VAL A 389 22.53 0.95 -1.95
C VAL A 389 22.15 0.90 -0.48
N ILE A 390 20.93 1.32 -0.17
CA ILE A 390 20.38 1.30 1.18
C ILE A 390 19.23 0.29 1.22
N GLU A 391 19.34 -0.71 2.08
CA GLU A 391 18.24 -1.65 2.32
C GLU A 391 17.28 -1.04 3.36
N ILE A 392 16.07 -0.71 2.93
CA ILE A 392 14.99 -0.16 3.76
C ILE A 392 14.12 -1.32 4.26
N GLN A 393 13.95 -1.41 5.56
CA GLN A 393 13.10 -2.40 6.23
C GLN A 393 11.80 -1.80 6.74
#